data_acedcb5140e1f37ce8e18624447954cc
#
_entry.id   acedcb5140e1f37ce8e18624447954cc
#
_cell.length_a   1.000
_cell.length_b   1.000
_cell.length_c   1.000
_cell.angle_alpha   90.00
_cell.angle_beta   90.00
_cell.angle_gamma   90.00
#
_symmetry.space_group_name_H-M   'P 1'
#
loop_
_entity.id
_entity.type
_entity.pdbx_description
1 polymer ?
#
loop_
_entity_poly.entity_id
_entity_poly.type
_entity_poly.pdbx_seq_one_letter_code
_entity_poly.pdbx_strand_id
1 'polypeptide(L)'
;MARYYALISQVFEVRRHIDLMHWLQGDVQYYLPHDILVAAWGDFHLGLVHYDIVSSIPGVRSENAESEIITPLLTGLFDRWIAQDRRPFSLKVSERGFAWDTPGPIGDAMGSMRSSLIHGINDQRGRHDCLYVLFSAKTQRHRNERTSLKFILPYIDNALRQVELLPRQYVADNAAPAEAPDTNPENEVTVLSEREAGIMKWVAMGKTNGEIGSILDVSTFTVKNHMQRIFKKLDVFNRAQAVSAFSNSKQDA
;
A
#
# COMPACT_ATOMS: atom_id res chain seq x y z
N MET A 1 -13.98 11.22 -27.58
CA MET A 1 -12.55 11.60 -27.70
C MET A 1 -12.22 12.80 -26.83
N ALA A 2 -12.85 13.97 -26.99
CA ALA A 2 -12.54 15.19 -26.23
C ALA A 2 -12.49 15.00 -24.70
N ARG A 3 -13.47 14.30 -24.13
CA ARG A 3 -13.53 14.05 -22.67
C ARG A 3 -12.38 13.18 -22.15
N TYR A 4 -11.89 12.24 -22.96
CA TYR A 4 -10.74 11.41 -22.60
C TYR A 4 -9.43 12.22 -22.59
N TYR A 5 -9.26 13.11 -23.56
CA TYR A 5 -8.11 14.03 -23.56
C TYR A 5 -8.13 14.98 -22.37
N ALA A 6 -9.31 15.53 -22.02
CA ALA A 6 -9.45 16.36 -20.83
C ALA A 6 -9.07 15.62 -19.56
N LEU A 7 -9.53 14.37 -19.39
CA LEU A 7 -9.19 13.52 -18.24
C LEU A 7 -7.66 13.31 -18.13
N ILE A 8 -6.97 13.02 -19.24
CA ILE A 8 -5.53 12.81 -19.25
C ILE A 8 -4.78 14.11 -18.97
N SER A 9 -5.22 15.24 -19.55
CA SER A 9 -4.55 16.52 -19.34
C SER A 9 -4.60 16.96 -17.86
N GLN A 10 -5.69 16.70 -17.18
CA GLN A 10 -5.87 17.05 -15.77
C GLN A 10 -4.90 16.29 -14.84
N VAL A 11 -4.46 15.08 -15.22
CA VAL A 11 -3.49 14.30 -14.42
C VAL A 11 -2.22 15.11 -14.13
N PHE A 12 -1.76 15.88 -15.09
CA PHE A 12 -0.55 16.67 -14.95
C PHE A 12 -0.69 17.89 -14.01
N GLU A 13 -1.92 18.23 -13.65
CA GLU A 13 -2.23 19.31 -12.71
C GLU A 13 -2.39 18.81 -11.27
N VAL A 14 -2.53 17.50 -11.04
CA VAL A 14 -2.65 16.90 -9.71
C VAL A 14 -1.33 17.06 -8.96
N ARG A 15 -1.36 17.77 -7.82
CA ARG A 15 -0.21 17.99 -6.94
C ARG A 15 -0.49 17.62 -5.49
N ARG A 16 -1.73 17.72 -5.04
CA ARG A 16 -2.15 17.50 -3.66
C ARG A 16 -3.25 16.45 -3.62
N HIS A 17 -3.45 15.84 -2.46
CA HIS A 17 -4.53 14.87 -2.23
C HIS A 17 -5.92 15.42 -2.60
N ILE A 18 -6.16 16.71 -2.36
CA ILE A 18 -7.45 17.31 -2.74
C ILE A 18 -7.63 17.38 -4.27
N ASP A 19 -6.57 17.65 -5.01
CA ASP A 19 -6.60 17.69 -6.47
C ASP A 19 -6.85 16.26 -7.01
N LEU A 20 -6.17 15.26 -6.43
CA LEU A 20 -6.36 13.84 -6.73
C LEU A 20 -7.81 13.41 -6.46
N MET A 21 -8.35 13.78 -5.30
CA MET A 21 -9.73 13.46 -4.94
C MET A 21 -10.73 14.08 -5.92
N HIS A 22 -10.57 15.36 -6.27
CA HIS A 22 -11.44 16.03 -7.23
C HIS A 22 -11.38 15.37 -8.62
N TRP A 23 -10.19 14.99 -9.07
CA TRP A 23 -10.01 14.32 -10.34
C TRP A 23 -10.64 12.92 -10.34
N LEU A 24 -10.39 12.11 -9.30
CA LEU A 24 -10.94 10.76 -9.16
C LEU A 24 -12.46 10.76 -9.01
N GLN A 25 -13.02 11.70 -8.25
CA GLN A 25 -14.47 11.83 -8.03
C GLN A 25 -15.17 12.64 -9.13
N GLY A 26 -14.41 13.26 -10.04
CA GLY A 26 -14.90 14.01 -11.18
C GLY A 26 -14.89 13.20 -12.48
N ASP A 27 -13.95 13.51 -13.38
CA ASP A 27 -13.94 12.95 -14.73
C ASP A 27 -13.65 11.45 -14.77
N VAL A 28 -12.89 10.90 -13.80
CA VAL A 28 -12.62 9.46 -13.70
C VAL A 28 -13.91 8.68 -13.43
N GLN A 29 -14.85 9.23 -12.65
CA GLN A 29 -16.13 8.59 -12.34
C GLN A 29 -16.99 8.26 -13.57
N TYR A 30 -16.82 9.02 -14.64
CA TYR A 30 -17.55 8.74 -15.88
C TYR A 30 -17.14 7.41 -16.52
N TYR A 31 -15.85 7.06 -16.41
CA TYR A 31 -15.31 5.84 -17.01
C TYR A 31 -15.18 4.69 -16.00
N LEU A 32 -14.93 5.02 -14.75
CA LEU A 32 -14.69 4.10 -13.65
C LEU A 32 -15.51 4.54 -12.42
N PRO A 33 -16.83 4.32 -12.42
CA PRO A 33 -17.67 4.63 -11.26
C PRO A 33 -17.19 3.83 -10.02
N HIS A 34 -16.87 4.54 -8.95
CA HIS A 34 -16.44 3.94 -7.68
C HIS A 34 -16.79 4.86 -6.51
N ASP A 35 -16.96 4.28 -5.34
CA ASP A 35 -17.21 4.99 -4.09
C ASP A 35 -15.93 5.07 -3.25
N ILE A 36 -15.09 4.01 -3.34
CA ILE A 36 -13.80 3.91 -2.65
C ILE A 36 -12.76 3.40 -3.64
N LEU A 37 -11.61 4.07 -3.73
CA LEU A 37 -10.42 3.60 -4.41
C LEU A 37 -9.36 3.29 -3.35
N VAL A 38 -8.82 2.08 -3.38
CA VAL A 38 -7.64 1.69 -2.61
C VAL A 38 -6.50 1.47 -3.59
N ALA A 39 -5.44 2.23 -3.42
CA ALA A 39 -4.17 2.03 -4.11
C ALA A 39 -3.20 1.38 -3.12
N ALA A 40 -2.59 0.27 -3.49
CA ALA A 40 -1.64 -0.44 -2.66
C ALA A 40 -0.35 -0.70 -3.44
N TRP A 41 0.79 -0.59 -2.77
CA TRP A 41 2.09 -0.81 -3.38
C TRP A 41 3.08 -1.40 -2.36
N GLY A 42 4.09 -2.09 -2.85
CA GLY A 42 5.10 -2.71 -2.00
C GLY A 42 5.38 -4.16 -2.36
N ASP A 43 5.90 -4.91 -1.40
CA ASP A 43 6.13 -6.33 -1.53
C ASP A 43 4.97 -7.12 -0.93
N PHE A 44 4.04 -7.52 -1.76
CA PHE A 44 2.84 -8.27 -1.33
C PHE A 44 3.19 -9.68 -0.82
N HIS A 45 4.26 -10.30 -1.32
CA HIS A 45 4.68 -11.63 -0.84
C HIS A 45 5.26 -11.58 0.55
N LEU A 46 5.99 -10.50 0.88
CA LEU A 46 6.48 -10.25 2.22
C LEU A 46 5.42 -9.59 3.12
N GLY A 47 4.29 -9.19 2.56
CA GLY A 47 3.24 -8.42 3.23
C GLY A 47 3.70 -7.01 3.66
N LEU A 48 4.73 -6.49 2.97
CA LEU A 48 5.21 -5.12 3.12
C LEU A 48 4.41 -4.24 2.15
N VAL A 49 3.17 -3.95 2.52
CA VAL A 49 2.22 -3.25 1.66
C VAL A 49 1.87 -1.91 2.28
N HIS A 50 2.13 -0.87 1.53
CA HIS A 50 1.60 0.47 1.77
C HIS A 50 0.30 0.64 1.01
N TYR A 51 -0.58 1.50 1.48
CA TYR A 51 -1.83 1.77 0.79
C TYR A 51 -2.30 3.21 1.01
N ASP A 52 -3.07 3.70 0.06
CA ASP A 52 -3.81 4.94 0.15
C ASP A 52 -5.27 4.71 -0.18
N ILE A 53 -6.18 5.33 0.59
CA ILE A 53 -7.62 5.22 0.43
C ILE A 53 -8.18 6.58 0.03
N VAL A 54 -8.72 6.65 -1.17
CA VAL A 54 -9.39 7.85 -1.69
C VAL A 54 -10.89 7.56 -1.81
N SER A 55 -11.68 8.31 -1.06
CA SER A 55 -13.14 8.16 -1.05
C SER A 55 -13.83 9.49 -0.79
N SER A 56 -15.04 9.65 -1.33
CA SER A 56 -15.95 10.75 -0.99
C SER A 56 -16.75 10.48 0.29
N ILE A 57 -16.75 9.24 0.78
CA ILE A 57 -17.49 8.86 1.99
C ILE A 57 -16.78 9.44 3.22
N PRO A 58 -17.50 10.18 4.09
CA PRO A 58 -16.92 10.72 5.31
C PRO A 58 -16.30 9.62 6.21
N GLY A 59 -15.11 9.88 6.75
CA GLY A 59 -14.43 8.94 7.64
C GLY A 59 -13.72 7.78 6.93
N VAL A 60 -13.91 7.57 5.63
CA VAL A 60 -13.21 6.54 4.85
C VAL A 60 -11.90 7.13 4.32
N ARG A 61 -10.83 6.94 5.10
CA ARG A 61 -9.47 7.48 4.84
C ARG A 61 -8.43 6.47 5.26
N SER A 62 -7.23 6.57 4.69
CA SER A 62 -6.08 5.70 5.02
C SER A 62 -5.74 5.70 6.51
N GLU A 63 -5.85 6.84 7.17
CA GLU A 63 -5.55 7.03 8.59
C GLU A 63 -6.52 6.29 9.53
N ASN A 64 -7.72 5.94 9.06
CA ASN A 64 -8.74 5.24 9.82
C ASN A 64 -8.77 3.73 9.51
N ALA A 65 -7.89 3.27 8.63
CA ALA A 65 -7.80 1.87 8.24
C ALA A 65 -6.80 1.12 9.11
N GLU A 66 -7.21 -0.02 9.63
CA GLU A 66 -6.35 -0.91 10.40
C GLU A 66 -5.54 -1.78 9.45
N SER A 67 -4.21 -1.60 9.47
CA SER A 67 -3.30 -2.35 8.58
C SER A 67 -3.39 -3.86 8.78
N GLU A 68 -3.72 -4.31 9.97
CA GLU A 68 -3.90 -5.73 10.31
C GLU A 68 -5.07 -6.37 9.55
N ILE A 69 -6.06 -5.58 9.18
CA ILE A 69 -7.26 -6.02 8.46
C ILE A 69 -7.10 -5.82 6.96
N ILE A 70 -6.60 -4.66 6.54
CA ILE A 70 -6.54 -4.31 5.12
C ILE A 70 -5.42 -5.06 4.38
N THR A 71 -4.27 -5.26 5.03
CA THR A 71 -3.11 -5.92 4.38
C THR A 71 -3.41 -7.35 3.95
N PRO A 72 -4.04 -8.23 4.76
CA PRO A 72 -4.41 -9.57 4.32
C PRO A 72 -5.40 -9.57 3.14
N LEU A 73 -6.36 -8.63 3.14
CA LEU A 73 -7.28 -8.48 2.02
C LEU A 73 -6.53 -8.11 0.73
N LEU A 74 -5.67 -7.09 0.79
CA LEU A 74 -4.90 -6.64 -0.37
C LEU A 74 -3.96 -7.72 -0.89
N THR A 75 -3.31 -8.46 0.00
CA THR A 75 -2.45 -9.60 -0.37
C THR A 75 -3.27 -10.70 -1.06
N GLY A 76 -4.42 -11.07 -0.52
CA GLY A 76 -5.30 -12.07 -1.14
C GLY A 76 -5.86 -11.63 -2.50
N LEU A 77 -6.15 -10.34 -2.67
CA LEU A 77 -6.58 -9.79 -3.97
C LEU A 77 -5.41 -9.75 -4.97
N PHE A 78 -4.21 -9.47 -4.51
CA PHE A 78 -2.99 -9.48 -5.31
C PHE A 78 -2.68 -10.90 -5.81
N ASP A 79 -2.69 -11.92 -4.94
CA ASP A 79 -2.48 -13.31 -5.31
C ASP A 79 -3.51 -13.77 -6.36
N ARG A 80 -4.76 -13.35 -6.19
CA ARG A 80 -5.82 -13.65 -7.16
C ARG A 80 -5.60 -12.94 -8.49
N TRP A 81 -5.06 -11.72 -8.48
CA TRP A 81 -4.71 -11.00 -9.72
C TRP A 81 -3.56 -11.70 -10.46
N ILE A 82 -2.54 -12.17 -9.73
CA ILE A 82 -1.46 -13.00 -10.30
C ILE A 82 -2.02 -14.28 -10.92
N ALA A 83 -2.88 -15.01 -10.19
CA ALA A 83 -3.49 -16.25 -10.66
C ALA A 83 -4.39 -16.07 -11.91
N GLN A 84 -4.81 -14.85 -12.21
CA GLN A 84 -5.58 -14.49 -13.41
C GLN A 84 -4.73 -13.88 -14.52
N ASP A 85 -3.46 -14.25 -14.63
CA ASP A 85 -2.50 -13.72 -15.61
C ASP A 85 -2.38 -12.20 -15.58
N ARG A 86 -2.51 -11.60 -14.40
CA ARG A 86 -2.43 -10.14 -14.21
C ARG A 86 -3.46 -9.36 -15.03
N ARG A 87 -4.63 -9.95 -15.28
CA ARG A 87 -5.73 -9.31 -16.00
C ARG A 87 -6.71 -8.63 -15.02
N PRO A 88 -7.36 -7.54 -15.44
CA PRO A 88 -8.39 -6.91 -14.63
C PRO A 88 -9.51 -7.90 -14.34
N PHE A 89 -9.94 -7.98 -13.10
CA PHE A 89 -11.09 -8.78 -12.71
C PHE A 89 -12.03 -8.02 -11.78
N SER A 90 -13.23 -8.53 -11.63
CA SER A 90 -14.23 -7.93 -10.74
C SER A 90 -14.80 -9.00 -9.82
N LEU A 91 -15.06 -8.60 -8.59
CA LEU A 91 -15.80 -9.37 -7.61
C LEU A 91 -17.17 -8.75 -7.39
N LYS A 92 -18.16 -9.61 -7.19
CA LYS A 92 -19.49 -9.21 -6.73
C LYS A 92 -19.72 -9.91 -5.41
N VAL A 93 -20.28 -9.20 -4.45
CA VAL A 93 -20.65 -9.76 -3.15
C VAL A 93 -22.17 -9.74 -2.99
N SER A 94 -22.63 -10.64 -2.13
CA SER A 94 -24.03 -10.73 -1.74
C SER A 94 -24.50 -9.49 -0.95
N GLU A 95 -25.71 -9.55 -0.41
CA GLU A 95 -26.33 -8.46 0.34
C GLU A 95 -25.55 -8.04 1.59
N ARG A 96 -24.67 -8.90 2.12
CA ARG A 96 -23.80 -8.57 3.28
C ARG A 96 -22.61 -7.68 2.96
N GLY A 97 -22.40 -7.34 1.67
CA GLY A 97 -21.25 -6.52 1.24
C GLY A 97 -19.91 -7.24 1.42
N PHE A 98 -18.85 -6.46 1.40
CA PHE A 98 -17.53 -6.94 1.81
C PHE A 98 -17.51 -6.93 3.34
N ALA A 99 -17.66 -8.10 3.95
CA ALA A 99 -17.60 -8.24 5.40
C ALA A 99 -16.22 -7.80 5.88
N TRP A 100 -16.21 -6.70 6.59
CA TRP A 100 -15.04 -6.16 7.25
C TRP A 100 -15.41 -6.04 8.73
N ASP A 101 -14.89 -6.94 9.54
CA ASP A 101 -15.19 -7.00 10.99
C ASP A 101 -14.51 -5.86 11.77
N THR A 102 -14.48 -4.66 11.17
CA THR A 102 -13.96 -3.46 11.83
C THR A 102 -15.11 -2.54 12.15
N PRO A 103 -15.32 -2.16 13.42
CA PRO A 103 -16.27 -1.13 13.78
C PRO A 103 -15.83 0.22 13.23
N GLY A 104 -16.81 1.05 12.85
CA GLY A 104 -16.56 2.42 12.41
C GLY A 104 -16.78 2.67 10.92
N PRO A 105 -16.45 3.90 10.44
CA PRO A 105 -16.86 4.37 9.12
C PRO A 105 -16.38 3.51 7.95
N ILE A 106 -15.21 2.88 8.07
CA ILE A 106 -14.68 2.01 7.00
C ILE A 106 -15.44 0.69 6.96
N GLY A 107 -15.69 0.06 8.12
CA GLY A 107 -16.46 -1.18 8.19
C GLY A 107 -17.87 -0.99 7.64
N ASP A 108 -18.55 0.07 8.05
CA ASP A 108 -19.90 0.41 7.58
C ASP A 108 -19.90 0.68 6.06
N ALA A 109 -18.93 1.43 5.57
CA ALA A 109 -18.80 1.70 4.14
C ALA A 109 -18.57 0.41 3.35
N MET A 110 -17.64 -0.46 3.80
CA MET A 110 -17.34 -1.72 3.13
C MET A 110 -18.53 -2.69 3.17
N GLY A 111 -19.29 -2.70 4.26
CA GLY A 111 -20.55 -3.46 4.36
C GLY A 111 -21.60 -3.01 3.34
N SER A 112 -21.55 -1.77 2.86
CA SER A 112 -22.44 -1.23 1.83
C SER A 112 -21.96 -1.51 0.39
N MET A 113 -20.69 -1.86 0.18
CA MET A 113 -20.15 -2.14 -1.15
C MET A 113 -20.68 -3.47 -1.70
N ARG A 114 -20.97 -3.50 -2.98
CA ARG A 114 -21.58 -4.66 -3.67
C ARG A 114 -20.71 -5.21 -4.79
N SER A 115 -19.75 -4.45 -5.24
CA SER A 115 -18.82 -4.89 -6.28
C SER A 115 -17.45 -4.24 -6.11
N SER A 116 -16.42 -4.93 -6.59
CA SER A 116 -15.10 -4.35 -6.74
C SER A 116 -14.54 -4.65 -8.12
N LEU A 117 -13.68 -3.75 -8.59
CA LEU A 117 -12.92 -3.89 -9.82
C LEU A 117 -11.44 -3.79 -9.46
N ILE A 118 -10.67 -4.79 -9.83
CA ILE A 118 -9.29 -4.96 -9.39
C ILE A 118 -8.36 -5.04 -10.60
N HIS A 119 -7.26 -4.31 -10.55
CA HIS A 119 -6.14 -4.44 -11.48
C HIS A 119 -4.86 -3.97 -10.83
N GLY A 120 -3.74 -4.50 -11.28
CA GLY A 120 -2.43 -4.11 -10.80
C GLY A 120 -1.53 -3.61 -11.92
N ILE A 121 -0.44 -2.99 -11.52
CA ILE A 121 0.68 -2.63 -12.38
C ILE A 121 1.91 -3.38 -11.85
N ASN A 122 2.56 -4.14 -12.72
CA ASN A 122 3.84 -4.74 -12.42
C ASN A 122 4.93 -3.74 -12.80
N ASP A 123 5.49 -3.07 -11.80
CA ASP A 123 6.58 -2.13 -12.01
C ASP A 123 7.94 -2.83 -11.89
N GLN A 124 8.41 -3.38 -13.00
CA GLN A 124 9.71 -4.02 -13.08
C GLN A 124 10.89 -3.06 -12.82
N ARG A 125 10.70 -1.75 -13.01
CA ARG A 125 11.73 -0.73 -12.81
C ARG A 125 11.74 -0.21 -11.38
N GLY A 126 10.57 0.09 -10.81
CA GLY A 126 10.41 0.59 -9.45
C GLY A 126 10.54 -0.50 -8.38
N ARG A 127 10.59 -1.78 -8.77
CA ARG A 127 10.69 -2.96 -7.88
C ARG A 127 9.52 -3.12 -6.90
N HIS A 128 8.40 -2.44 -7.16
CA HIS A 128 7.19 -2.55 -6.36
C HIS A 128 6.03 -2.93 -7.27
N ASP A 129 5.33 -3.98 -6.89
CA ASP A 129 4.03 -4.25 -7.49
C ASP A 129 3.01 -3.27 -6.92
N CYS A 130 2.08 -2.84 -7.76
CA CYS A 130 0.97 -1.97 -7.36
C CYS A 130 -0.35 -2.67 -7.63
N LEU A 131 -1.30 -2.54 -6.71
CA LEU A 131 -2.65 -3.06 -6.83
C LEU A 131 -3.66 -1.92 -6.59
N TYR A 132 -4.67 -1.86 -7.46
CA TYR A 132 -5.74 -0.87 -7.39
C TYR A 132 -7.06 -1.59 -7.25
N VAL A 133 -7.83 -1.21 -6.24
CA VAL A 133 -9.13 -1.79 -5.95
C VAL A 133 -10.18 -0.69 -5.92
N LEU A 134 -11.12 -0.74 -6.83
CA LEU A 134 -12.24 0.20 -6.93
C LEU A 134 -13.49 -0.48 -6.39
N PHE A 135 -13.98 -0.06 -5.24
CA PHE A 135 -15.21 -0.57 -4.65
C PHE A 135 -16.41 0.31 -5.04
N SER A 136 -17.56 -0.32 -5.22
CA SER A 136 -18.80 0.37 -5.52
C SER A 136 -20.00 -0.26 -4.82
N ALA A 137 -20.89 0.58 -4.32
CA ALA A 137 -22.19 0.16 -3.79
C ALA A 137 -23.12 -0.38 -4.88
N LYS A 138 -22.82 -0.16 -6.17
CA LYS A 138 -23.61 -0.68 -7.30
C LYS A 138 -23.21 -2.10 -7.65
N THR A 139 -24.20 -2.96 -7.85
CA THR A 139 -24.00 -4.37 -8.25
C THR A 139 -23.69 -4.50 -9.74
N GLN A 140 -24.25 -3.63 -10.57
CA GLN A 140 -24.04 -3.63 -12.01
C GLN A 140 -22.96 -2.64 -12.39
N ARG A 141 -21.92 -3.14 -13.07
CA ARG A 141 -20.85 -2.35 -13.65
C ARG A 141 -21.05 -2.24 -15.16
N HIS A 142 -20.57 -1.14 -15.74
CA HIS A 142 -20.62 -0.96 -17.19
C HIS A 142 -19.80 -2.04 -17.92
N ARG A 143 -20.28 -2.45 -19.09
CA ARG A 143 -19.68 -3.56 -19.88
C ARG A 143 -18.20 -3.36 -20.19
N ASN A 144 -17.74 -2.11 -20.23
CA ASN A 144 -16.38 -1.75 -20.63
C ASN A 144 -15.46 -1.34 -19.47
N GLU A 145 -15.87 -1.44 -18.19
CA GLU A 145 -15.07 -0.96 -17.05
C GLU A 145 -13.70 -1.62 -16.95
N ARG A 146 -13.58 -2.91 -17.22
CA ARG A 146 -12.28 -3.61 -17.22
C ARG A 146 -11.33 -3.03 -18.26
N THR A 147 -11.84 -2.71 -19.44
CA THR A 147 -11.08 -2.07 -20.52
C THR A 147 -10.73 -0.65 -20.13
N SER A 148 -11.70 0.11 -19.63
CA SER A 148 -11.46 1.48 -19.14
C SER A 148 -10.40 1.51 -18.04
N LEU A 149 -10.48 0.58 -17.06
CA LEU A 149 -9.48 0.48 -16.00
C LEU A 149 -8.08 0.24 -16.57
N LYS A 150 -7.94 -0.70 -17.49
CA LYS A 150 -6.65 -1.00 -18.12
C LYS A 150 -6.02 0.23 -18.79
N PHE A 151 -6.84 1.10 -19.40
CA PHE A 151 -6.35 2.30 -20.09
C PHE A 151 -6.13 3.49 -19.16
N ILE A 152 -6.93 3.63 -18.09
CA ILE A 152 -6.88 4.78 -17.19
C ILE A 152 -5.91 4.54 -16.03
N LEU A 153 -5.69 3.28 -15.63
CA LEU A 153 -4.89 2.94 -14.47
C LEU A 153 -3.46 3.52 -14.50
N PRO A 154 -2.72 3.56 -15.62
CA PRO A 154 -1.40 4.21 -15.64
C PRO A 154 -1.44 5.70 -15.28
N TYR A 155 -2.53 6.37 -15.58
CA TYR A 155 -2.73 7.78 -15.21
C TYR A 155 -3.10 7.94 -13.74
N ILE A 156 -3.88 7.01 -13.19
CA ILE A 156 -4.18 6.96 -11.75
C ILE A 156 -2.88 6.72 -10.96
N ASP A 157 -2.07 5.76 -11.37
CA ASP A 157 -0.77 5.46 -10.77
C ASP A 157 0.16 6.69 -10.81
N ASN A 158 0.24 7.35 -11.98
CA ASN A 158 1.03 8.56 -12.12
C ASN A 158 0.54 9.70 -11.22
N ALA A 159 -0.78 9.92 -11.14
CA ALA A 159 -1.35 10.94 -10.26
C ALA A 159 -1.04 10.69 -8.79
N LEU A 160 -1.17 9.44 -8.33
CA LEU A 160 -0.83 9.04 -6.96
C LEU A 160 0.64 9.24 -6.64
N ARG A 161 1.55 8.94 -7.58
CA ARG A 161 3.00 9.16 -7.40
C ARG A 161 3.41 10.63 -7.38
N GLN A 162 2.59 11.53 -7.95
CA GLN A 162 2.85 12.98 -7.92
C GLN A 162 2.42 13.63 -6.61
N VAL A 163 1.53 12.99 -5.87
CA VAL A 163 1.03 13.51 -4.59
C VAL A 163 1.95 13.03 -3.47
N GLU A 164 2.37 13.96 -2.60
CA GLU A 164 3.15 13.60 -1.42
C GLU A 164 2.37 12.66 -0.51
N LEU A 165 3.06 11.66 0.05
CA LEU A 165 2.48 10.75 1.03
C LEU A 165 1.98 11.54 2.25
N LEU A 166 0.81 11.16 2.77
CA LEU A 166 0.28 11.80 3.98
C LEU A 166 1.24 11.60 5.16
N PRO A 167 1.52 12.63 5.98
CA PRO A 167 2.50 12.55 7.07
C PRO A 167 2.30 11.36 8.03
N ARG A 168 1.05 10.93 8.23
CA ARG A 168 0.74 9.77 9.09
C ARG A 168 1.05 8.41 8.44
N GLN A 169 1.16 8.32 7.13
CA GLN A 169 1.66 7.11 6.47
C GLN A 169 3.14 6.85 6.81
N TYR A 170 3.88 7.94 7.11
CA TYR A 170 5.24 7.83 7.68
C TYR A 170 5.22 7.49 9.19
N VAL A 171 4.18 7.86 9.93
CA VAL A 171 4.11 7.70 11.40
C VAL A 171 3.53 6.34 11.80
N ALA A 172 2.64 5.74 11.00
CA ALA A 172 2.16 4.37 11.26
C ALA A 172 3.32 3.34 11.21
N ASP A 173 4.35 3.62 10.41
CA ASP A 173 5.60 2.86 10.42
C ASP A 173 6.52 3.20 11.62
N ASN A 174 6.22 4.26 12.38
CA ASN A 174 7.07 4.78 13.46
C ASN A 174 6.46 4.67 14.87
N ALA A 175 5.26 4.17 15.05
CA ALA A 175 4.67 3.98 16.37
C ALA A 175 5.21 2.73 17.06
N ALA A 176 6.43 2.86 17.59
CA ALA A 176 6.82 2.12 18.80
C ALA A 176 6.35 2.92 20.02
N PRO A 177 6.03 2.29 21.18
CA PRO A 177 5.63 3.01 22.38
C PRO A 177 6.66 4.06 22.75
N ALA A 178 6.17 5.23 23.12
CA ALA A 178 6.96 6.39 23.48
C ALA A 178 7.89 6.08 24.66
N GLU A 179 9.18 6.02 24.39
CA GLU A 179 10.18 6.46 25.33
C GLU A 179 10.63 7.86 24.89
N ALA A 180 10.80 8.75 25.87
CA ALA A 180 10.88 10.18 25.79
C ALA A 180 11.87 10.75 24.76
N PRO A 181 11.68 12.01 24.32
CA PRO A 181 12.48 12.59 23.25
C PRO A 181 13.84 13.04 23.79
N ASP A 182 14.89 12.46 23.25
CA ASP A 182 16.18 13.14 23.26
C ASP A 182 16.36 13.83 21.90
N THR A 183 16.21 15.13 21.97
CA THR A 183 16.31 16.09 20.89
C THR A 183 17.76 16.24 20.47
N ASN A 184 18.10 15.83 19.24
CA ASN A 184 19.11 16.56 18.46
C ASN A 184 18.91 16.29 16.94
N PRO A 185 18.56 17.30 16.13
CA PRO A 185 18.36 17.14 14.69
C PRO A 185 19.64 17.46 13.91
N GLU A 186 20.75 16.84 14.25
CA GLU A 186 21.99 16.94 13.46
C GLU A 186 22.84 15.69 13.67
N ASN A 187 22.45 14.59 12.98
CA ASN A 187 23.36 13.54 12.48
C ASN A 187 22.53 12.39 11.92
N GLU A 188 22.21 12.45 10.63
CA GLU A 188 21.80 11.26 9.86
C GLU A 188 23.04 10.34 9.70
N VAL A 189 23.37 9.63 10.77
CA VAL A 189 24.37 8.56 10.67
C VAL A 189 23.62 7.28 10.28
N THR A 190 24.02 6.69 9.19
CA THR A 190 23.58 5.42 8.60
C THR A 190 23.82 4.19 9.49
N VAL A 191 23.68 4.33 10.80
CA VAL A 191 23.95 3.26 11.77
C VAL A 191 22.65 2.58 12.20
N LEU A 192 22.62 1.25 12.09
CA LEU A 192 21.51 0.45 12.60
C LEU A 192 21.44 0.58 14.12
N SER A 193 20.22 0.75 14.67
CA SER A 193 20.01 0.66 16.11
C SER A 193 20.38 -0.75 16.63
N GLU A 194 20.62 -0.89 17.94
CA GLU A 194 20.93 -2.20 18.55
C GLU A 194 19.85 -3.25 18.23
N ARG A 195 18.58 -2.84 18.23
CA ARG A 195 17.45 -3.71 17.89
C ARG A 195 17.48 -4.15 16.44
N GLU A 196 17.75 -3.23 15.52
CA GLU A 196 17.88 -3.50 14.09
C GLU A 196 19.10 -4.39 13.79
N ALA A 197 20.22 -4.12 14.43
CA ALA A 197 21.42 -4.96 14.34
C ALA A 197 21.16 -6.37 14.90
N GLY A 198 20.39 -6.48 15.99
CA GLY A 198 19.96 -7.76 16.55
C GLY A 198 19.10 -8.56 15.56
N ILE A 199 18.15 -7.91 14.91
CA ILE A 199 17.32 -8.53 13.87
C ILE A 199 18.20 -8.97 12.69
N MET A 200 19.12 -8.11 12.23
CA MET A 200 20.01 -8.44 11.12
C MET A 200 20.93 -9.63 11.38
N LYS A 201 21.30 -9.90 12.64
CA LYS A 201 22.04 -11.13 13.00
C LYS A 201 21.21 -12.38 12.66
N TRP A 202 19.93 -12.41 13.00
CA TRP A 202 19.04 -13.52 12.70
C TRP A 202 18.71 -13.61 11.20
N VAL A 203 18.58 -12.47 10.54
CA VAL A 203 18.40 -12.38 9.08
C VAL A 203 19.59 -13.00 8.35
N ALA A 204 20.83 -12.69 8.78
CA ALA A 204 22.05 -13.25 8.22
C ALA A 204 22.20 -14.77 8.47
N MET A 205 21.59 -15.28 9.55
CA MET A 205 21.49 -16.71 9.82
C MET A 205 20.39 -17.42 9.01
N GLY A 206 19.70 -16.71 8.12
CA GLY A 206 18.64 -17.26 7.26
C GLY A 206 17.27 -17.40 7.91
N LYS A 207 17.06 -16.90 9.14
CA LYS A 207 15.79 -16.98 9.86
C LYS A 207 14.69 -16.18 9.18
N THR A 208 13.52 -16.74 9.03
CA THR A 208 12.32 -16.04 8.53
C THR A 208 11.82 -14.98 9.53
N ASN A 209 11.03 -14.02 9.09
CA ASN A 209 10.45 -13.00 9.98
C ASN A 209 9.58 -13.63 11.08
N GLY A 210 8.88 -14.73 10.79
CA GLY A 210 8.10 -15.47 11.79
C GLY A 210 8.98 -16.11 12.87
N GLU A 211 10.09 -16.77 12.49
CA GLU A 211 11.05 -17.33 13.43
C GLU A 211 11.72 -16.24 14.28
N ILE A 212 12.10 -15.12 13.64
CA ILE A 212 12.68 -13.96 14.34
C ILE A 212 11.68 -13.39 15.34
N GLY A 213 10.42 -13.27 14.95
CA GLY A 213 9.33 -12.84 15.83
C GLY A 213 9.20 -13.73 17.05
N SER A 214 9.22 -15.05 16.86
CA SER A 214 9.18 -16.02 17.97
C SER A 214 10.43 -15.96 18.87
N ILE A 215 11.61 -15.74 18.29
CA ILE A 215 12.87 -15.63 19.06
C ILE A 215 12.91 -14.36 19.89
N LEU A 216 12.40 -13.25 19.37
CA LEU A 216 12.49 -11.92 19.99
C LEU A 216 11.23 -11.54 20.77
N ASP A 217 10.25 -12.45 20.86
CA ASP A 217 8.94 -12.27 21.48
C ASP A 217 8.19 -11.04 20.96
N VAL A 218 8.17 -10.90 19.63
CA VAL A 218 7.44 -9.85 18.92
C VAL A 218 6.66 -10.45 17.75
N SER A 219 5.66 -9.71 17.27
CA SER A 219 4.89 -10.17 16.11
C SER A 219 5.77 -10.24 14.85
N THR A 220 5.41 -11.14 13.92
CA THR A 220 6.03 -11.19 12.58
C THR A 220 5.94 -9.83 11.88
N PHE A 221 4.86 -9.09 12.13
CA PHE A 221 4.64 -7.75 11.62
C PHE A 221 5.66 -6.74 12.17
N THR A 222 5.96 -6.80 13.47
CA THR A 222 6.99 -5.96 14.09
C THR A 222 8.37 -6.20 13.46
N VAL A 223 8.71 -7.46 13.22
CA VAL A 223 9.97 -7.81 12.53
C VAL A 223 10.00 -7.25 11.10
N LYS A 224 8.88 -7.33 10.38
CA LYS A 224 8.76 -6.75 9.04
C LYS A 224 9.03 -5.25 9.04
N ASN A 225 8.45 -4.51 9.98
CA ASN A 225 8.64 -3.06 10.10
C ASN A 225 10.11 -2.70 10.38
N HIS A 226 10.76 -3.46 11.24
CA HIS A 226 12.21 -3.29 11.45
C HIS A 226 13.00 -3.57 10.16
N MET A 227 12.66 -4.60 9.40
CA MET A 227 13.32 -4.88 8.13
C MET A 227 13.19 -3.74 7.11
N GLN A 228 12.04 -3.09 7.03
CA GLN A 228 11.85 -1.91 6.17
C GLN A 228 12.79 -0.77 6.58
N ARG A 229 12.86 -0.46 7.87
CA ARG A 229 13.75 0.58 8.39
C ARG A 229 15.22 0.25 8.11
N ILE A 230 15.59 -1.01 8.27
CA ILE A 230 16.93 -1.52 7.96
C ILE A 230 17.24 -1.33 6.48
N PHE A 231 16.30 -1.70 5.58
CA PHE A 231 16.51 -1.53 4.14
C PHE A 231 16.71 -0.05 3.77
N LYS A 232 15.93 0.85 4.36
CA LYS A 232 16.08 2.29 4.16
C LYS A 232 17.42 2.79 4.68
N LYS A 233 17.83 2.38 5.89
CA LYS A 233 19.09 2.82 6.51
C LYS A 233 20.33 2.30 5.78
N LEU A 234 20.28 1.07 5.24
CA LEU A 234 21.35 0.46 4.48
C LEU A 234 21.32 0.81 2.98
N ASP A 235 20.33 1.60 2.55
CA ASP A 235 20.09 1.93 1.13
C ASP A 235 20.06 0.68 0.25
N VAL A 236 19.29 -0.34 0.68
CA VAL A 236 19.16 -1.62 -0.01
C VAL A 236 17.70 -1.95 -0.28
N PHE A 237 17.45 -2.79 -1.27
CA PHE A 237 16.10 -3.04 -1.78
C PHE A 237 15.57 -4.44 -1.47
N ASN A 238 16.39 -5.33 -0.95
CA ASN A 238 15.97 -6.69 -0.63
C ASN A 238 16.82 -7.30 0.49
N ARG A 239 16.31 -8.41 1.03
CA ARG A 239 16.92 -9.14 2.14
C ARG A 239 18.35 -9.59 1.84
N ALA A 240 18.62 -10.07 0.62
CA ALA A 240 19.97 -10.54 0.26
C ALA A 240 20.98 -9.39 0.23
N GLN A 241 20.59 -8.24 -0.30
CA GLN A 241 21.40 -7.02 -0.27
C GLN A 241 21.63 -6.52 1.16
N ALA A 242 20.60 -6.58 2.01
CA ALA A 242 20.73 -6.19 3.42
C ALA A 242 21.74 -7.07 4.17
N VAL A 243 21.71 -8.38 3.92
CA VAL A 243 22.70 -9.31 4.49
C VAL A 243 24.12 -8.98 3.99
N SER A 244 24.29 -8.73 2.71
CA SER A 244 25.59 -8.35 2.13
C SER A 244 26.11 -7.05 2.73
N ALA A 245 25.29 -6.00 2.78
CA ALA A 245 25.67 -4.71 3.36
C ALA A 245 26.02 -4.82 4.84
N PHE A 246 25.22 -5.57 5.62
CA PHE A 246 25.48 -5.80 7.05
C PHE A 246 26.75 -6.62 7.31
N SER A 247 27.09 -7.55 6.43
CA SER A 247 28.32 -8.35 6.55
C SER A 247 29.56 -7.50 6.26
N ASN A 248 29.49 -6.61 5.28
CA ASN A 248 30.59 -5.72 4.91
C ASN A 248 30.86 -4.67 6.01
N SER A 249 29.82 -4.11 6.63
CA SER A 249 29.98 -3.13 7.72
C SER A 249 30.63 -3.71 9.00
N LYS A 250 30.71 -5.05 9.13
CA LYS A 250 31.41 -5.74 10.23
C LYS A 250 32.87 -6.04 9.95
N GLN A 251 33.33 -5.94 8.72
CA GLN A 251 34.74 -6.15 8.36
C GLN A 251 35.58 -4.88 8.51
N ASP A 252 34.92 -3.73 8.54
CA ASP A 252 35.57 -2.41 8.65
C ASP A 252 35.58 -1.85 10.10
N ALA A 253 35.14 -2.61 11.09
CA ALA A 253 35.10 -2.27 12.51
C ALA A 253 35.95 -3.24 13.34
#